data_5116ea715b1b20aa07ad73228eaa138a
#
_entry.id   5116ea715b1b20aa07ad73228eaa138a
#
_cell.length_a   1.000
_cell.length_b   1.000
_cell.length_c   1.000
_cell.angle_alpha   90.00
_cell.angle_beta   90.00
_cell.angle_gamma   90.00
#
_symmetry.space_group_name_H-M   'P 1'
#
loop_
_entity.id
_entity.type
_entity.pdbx_description
1 polymer ?
#
loop_
_entity_poly.entity_id
_entity_poly.type
_entity_poly.pdbx_seq_one_letter_code
_entity_poly.pdbx_strand_id
1 'polypeptide(L)'
;KIGSTAKFSWTFNVAAALLGPIWYGMRSLWNWGLPFVILETFAYIQIARGLFGDLGAEARDRIGQIEGTLAFRYQQLEAAIEKQADNVDVFRRTIKSLETAIADINAEAVLAEANAIWIVLFGLAFLAVVKIVEGIIANSALENQFSEWLSDRSISSGLSPVRTAISAGFVFVIFTVSIVHFAFPGAVAWLATFPTDQTIRLTAISLVEQFFEFVRTSGQWLFDSISFGIRVVLDGLEVLFVATPWPVIASFIILLTWLSAGQMAALASAAFLAYMGLFGFWEKAMTTLALLGTA
;
A
#
# COMPACT_ATOMS: atom_id res chain seq x y z
N LYS A 1 4.23 -6.52 -48.97
CA LYS A 1 4.24 -5.21 -48.27
C LYS A 1 3.00 -5.14 -47.42
N ILE A 2 3.08 -5.55 -46.14
CA ILE A 2 2.04 -5.28 -45.14
C ILE A 2 2.20 -3.81 -44.83
N GLY A 3 1.22 -3.01 -45.26
CA GLY A 3 1.24 -1.56 -45.10
C GLY A 3 1.18 -1.22 -43.61
N SER A 4 2.09 -0.38 -43.16
CA SER A 4 2.25 0.12 -41.80
C SER A 4 1.23 1.18 -41.37
N THR A 5 -0.03 0.98 -41.71
CA THR A 5 -1.13 1.75 -41.15
C THR A 5 -2.11 0.76 -40.53
N ALA A 6 -1.76 0.21 -39.38
CA ALA A 6 -2.74 -0.47 -38.54
C ALA A 6 -3.78 0.57 -38.13
N LYS A 7 -4.83 0.75 -38.93
CA LYS A 7 -6.05 1.34 -38.45
C LYS A 7 -6.51 0.46 -37.28
N PHE A 8 -6.56 1.01 -36.08
CA PHE A 8 -7.18 0.38 -34.92
C PHE A 8 -8.62 0.01 -35.33
N SER A 9 -8.82 -1.21 -35.76
CA SER A 9 -10.15 -1.74 -36.03
C SER A 9 -10.66 -2.35 -34.74
N TRP A 10 -11.77 -1.84 -34.27
CA TRP A 10 -12.50 -2.39 -33.14
C TRP A 10 -12.99 -3.80 -33.51
N THR A 11 -12.15 -4.79 -33.31
CA THR A 11 -12.50 -6.19 -33.50
C THR A 11 -12.74 -6.82 -32.15
N PHE A 12 -13.91 -7.43 -31.97
CA PHE A 12 -14.27 -8.08 -30.70
C PHE A 12 -13.95 -9.57 -30.78
N ASN A 13 -13.23 -10.07 -29.80
CA ASN A 13 -12.88 -11.47 -29.67
C ASN A 13 -13.78 -12.15 -28.63
N VAL A 14 -14.81 -12.84 -29.12
CA VAL A 14 -15.79 -13.54 -28.26
C VAL A 14 -15.11 -14.63 -27.40
N ALA A 15 -14.11 -15.36 -27.92
CA ALA A 15 -13.42 -16.38 -27.17
C ALA A 15 -12.61 -15.79 -26.01
N ALA A 16 -11.98 -14.63 -26.21
CA ALA A 16 -11.29 -13.92 -25.13
C ALA A 16 -12.28 -13.42 -24.06
N ALA A 17 -13.39 -12.83 -24.47
CA ALA A 17 -14.42 -12.38 -23.54
C ALA A 17 -15.03 -13.53 -22.72
N LEU A 18 -15.20 -14.71 -23.29
CA LEU A 18 -15.76 -15.88 -22.58
C LEU A 18 -14.73 -16.56 -21.65
N LEU A 19 -13.54 -16.82 -22.16
CA LEU A 19 -12.50 -17.54 -21.41
C LEU A 19 -11.68 -16.64 -20.51
N GLY A 20 -11.75 -15.32 -20.72
CA GLY A 20 -11.09 -14.33 -19.89
C GLY A 20 -9.58 -14.53 -19.76
N PRO A 21 -9.04 -14.47 -18.56
CA PRO A 21 -7.61 -14.59 -18.29
C PRO A 21 -7.00 -15.90 -18.79
N ILE A 22 -7.80 -16.99 -18.86
CA ILE A 22 -7.34 -18.27 -19.40
C ILE A 22 -6.97 -18.12 -20.87
N TRP A 23 -7.76 -17.37 -21.64
CA TRP A 23 -7.49 -17.11 -23.06
C TRP A 23 -6.14 -16.41 -23.27
N TYR A 24 -5.84 -15.43 -22.41
CA TYR A 24 -4.56 -14.70 -22.44
C TYR A 24 -3.39 -15.59 -22.00
N GLY A 25 -3.55 -16.29 -20.89
CA GLY A 25 -2.51 -17.16 -20.33
C GLY A 25 -2.10 -18.30 -21.27
N MET A 26 -3.06 -18.97 -21.95
CA MET A 26 -2.76 -20.05 -22.88
C MET A 26 -1.98 -19.58 -24.13
N ARG A 27 -1.96 -18.28 -24.40
CA ARG A 27 -1.19 -17.63 -25.47
C ARG A 27 0.08 -16.93 -25.00
N SER A 28 0.44 -17.06 -23.72
CA SER A 28 1.57 -16.36 -23.08
C SER A 28 1.42 -14.84 -23.01
N LEU A 29 0.21 -14.31 -23.09
CA LEU A 29 -0.11 -12.89 -22.94
C LEU A 29 -0.33 -12.54 -21.46
N TRP A 30 0.60 -12.93 -20.58
CA TRP A 30 0.46 -12.74 -19.13
C TRP A 30 0.43 -11.28 -18.70
N ASN A 31 1.04 -10.39 -19.46
CA ASN A 31 0.97 -8.95 -19.22
C ASN A 31 -0.47 -8.41 -19.18
N TRP A 32 -1.37 -9.04 -19.96
CA TRP A 32 -2.80 -8.75 -19.97
C TRP A 32 -3.60 -9.72 -19.09
N GLY A 33 -3.18 -10.99 -19.09
CA GLY A 33 -3.87 -12.03 -18.33
C GLY A 33 -3.90 -11.78 -16.84
N LEU A 34 -2.79 -11.38 -16.21
CA LEU A 34 -2.72 -11.15 -14.77
C LEU A 34 -3.60 -9.98 -14.29
N PRO A 35 -3.60 -8.79 -14.92
CA PRO A 35 -4.56 -7.75 -14.59
C PRO A 35 -6.02 -8.22 -14.67
N PHE A 36 -6.37 -8.98 -15.69
CA PHE A 36 -7.73 -9.51 -15.84
C PHE A 36 -8.08 -10.56 -14.78
N VAL A 37 -7.13 -11.41 -14.35
CA VAL A 37 -7.34 -12.30 -13.18
C VAL A 37 -7.75 -11.49 -11.96
N ILE A 38 -7.06 -10.39 -11.68
CA ILE A 38 -7.35 -9.53 -10.53
C ILE A 38 -8.76 -8.90 -10.65
N LEU A 39 -9.06 -8.33 -11.82
CA LEU A 39 -10.34 -7.66 -12.05
C LEU A 39 -11.52 -8.63 -11.99
N GLU A 40 -11.41 -9.81 -12.63
CA GLU A 40 -12.45 -10.83 -12.55
C GLU A 40 -12.59 -11.40 -11.14
N THR A 41 -11.48 -11.66 -10.45
CA THR A 41 -11.51 -12.11 -9.05
C THR A 41 -12.29 -11.12 -8.19
N PHE A 42 -12.03 -9.81 -8.35
CA PHE A 42 -12.78 -8.79 -7.64
C PHE A 42 -14.28 -8.83 -7.96
N ALA A 43 -14.65 -8.97 -9.22
CA ALA A 43 -16.04 -9.09 -9.64
C ALA A 43 -16.73 -10.31 -9.00
N TYR A 44 -16.11 -11.48 -9.07
CA TYR A 44 -16.63 -12.72 -8.48
C TYR A 44 -16.73 -12.64 -6.95
N ILE A 45 -15.77 -11.98 -6.28
CA ILE A 45 -15.85 -11.73 -4.85
C ILE A 45 -17.10 -10.91 -4.52
N GLN A 46 -17.37 -9.82 -5.25
CA GLN A 46 -18.57 -9.00 -4.99
C GLN A 46 -19.86 -9.80 -5.19
N ILE A 47 -19.95 -10.57 -6.26
CA ILE A 47 -21.10 -11.45 -6.52
C ILE A 47 -21.26 -12.47 -5.38
N ALA A 48 -20.19 -13.15 -5.01
CA ALA A 48 -20.24 -14.18 -3.97
C ALA A 48 -20.58 -13.60 -2.59
N ARG A 49 -19.99 -12.45 -2.22
CA ARG A 49 -20.32 -11.74 -0.98
C ARG A 49 -21.80 -11.33 -0.90
N GLY A 50 -22.33 -10.83 -2.00
CA GLY A 50 -23.74 -10.42 -2.01
C GLY A 50 -24.73 -11.60 -2.05
N LEU A 51 -24.32 -12.77 -2.58
CA LEU A 51 -25.21 -13.97 -2.63
C LEU A 51 -25.09 -14.85 -1.38
N PHE A 52 -23.90 -14.99 -0.82
CA PHE A 52 -23.62 -16.00 0.21
C PHE A 52 -22.93 -15.39 1.45
N GLY A 53 -22.40 -14.17 1.33
CA GLY A 53 -21.67 -13.54 2.42
C GLY A 53 -22.58 -13.01 3.50
N ASP A 54 -22.08 -13.07 4.74
CA ASP A 54 -22.68 -12.42 5.88
C ASP A 54 -22.20 -10.97 5.98
N LEU A 55 -22.92 -10.04 5.33
CA LEU A 55 -22.54 -8.64 5.26
C LEU A 55 -22.66 -7.90 6.60
N GLY A 56 -23.45 -8.43 7.52
CA GLY A 56 -23.62 -7.91 8.88
C GLY A 56 -22.65 -8.50 9.90
N ALA A 57 -21.80 -9.46 9.54
CA ALA A 57 -20.93 -10.18 10.49
C ALA A 57 -20.03 -9.24 11.29
N GLU A 58 -19.34 -8.31 10.65
CA GLU A 58 -18.45 -7.36 11.33
C GLU A 58 -19.20 -6.45 12.30
N ALA A 59 -20.41 -6.03 11.95
CA ALA A 59 -21.24 -5.24 12.84
C ALA A 59 -21.68 -6.07 14.07
N ARG A 60 -22.07 -7.33 13.85
CA ARG A 60 -22.44 -8.25 14.96
C ARG A 60 -21.25 -8.56 15.88
N ASP A 61 -20.04 -8.72 15.35
CA ASP A 61 -18.84 -8.91 16.15
C ASP A 61 -18.54 -7.67 17.01
N ARG A 62 -18.71 -6.47 16.46
CA ARG A 62 -18.61 -5.21 17.23
C ARG A 62 -19.65 -5.13 18.35
N ILE A 63 -20.88 -5.54 18.07
CA ILE A 63 -21.94 -5.62 19.09
C ILE A 63 -21.52 -6.54 20.23
N GLY A 64 -21.02 -7.76 19.94
CA GLY A 64 -20.58 -8.70 20.96
C GLY A 64 -19.48 -8.13 21.86
N GLN A 65 -18.55 -7.34 21.32
CA GLN A 65 -17.51 -6.66 22.11
C GLN A 65 -18.10 -5.57 23.04
N ILE A 66 -19.08 -4.81 22.54
CA ILE A 66 -19.77 -3.76 23.30
C ILE A 66 -20.65 -4.39 24.39
N GLU A 67 -21.35 -5.49 24.11
CA GLU A 67 -22.17 -6.21 25.10
C GLU A 67 -21.34 -6.69 26.29
N GLY A 68 -20.12 -7.20 26.05
CA GLY A 68 -19.22 -7.55 27.15
C GLY A 68 -18.86 -6.33 28.02
N THR A 69 -18.64 -5.18 27.41
CA THR A 69 -18.39 -3.91 28.13
C THR A 69 -19.63 -3.44 28.86
N LEU A 70 -20.80 -3.55 28.23
CA LEU A 70 -22.10 -3.16 28.78
C LEU A 70 -22.43 -3.99 30.05
N ALA A 71 -22.26 -5.31 29.99
CA ALA A 71 -22.46 -6.20 31.13
C ALA A 71 -21.58 -5.79 32.32
N PHE A 72 -20.30 -5.47 32.08
CA PHE A 72 -19.40 -4.98 33.11
C PHE A 72 -19.87 -3.63 33.70
N ARG A 73 -20.39 -2.72 32.88
CA ARG A 73 -20.92 -1.43 33.35
C ARG A 73 -22.18 -1.59 34.18
N TYR A 74 -23.05 -2.54 33.87
CA TYR A 74 -24.21 -2.86 34.71
C TYR A 74 -23.78 -3.35 36.10
N GLN A 75 -22.78 -4.23 36.19
CA GLN A 75 -22.24 -4.67 37.50
C GLN A 75 -21.68 -3.50 38.30
N GLN A 76 -20.97 -2.58 37.63
CA GLN A 76 -20.45 -1.36 38.28
C GLN A 76 -21.58 -0.46 38.78
N LEU A 77 -22.66 -0.33 38.01
CA LEU A 77 -23.83 0.46 38.38
C LEU A 77 -24.51 -0.12 39.64
N GLU A 78 -24.72 -1.44 39.66
CA GLU A 78 -25.30 -2.12 40.83
C GLU A 78 -24.45 -1.90 42.08
N ALA A 79 -23.15 -2.09 41.99
CA ALA A 79 -22.24 -1.85 43.09
C ALA A 79 -22.19 -0.37 43.55
N ALA A 80 -22.36 0.59 42.65
CA ALA A 80 -22.42 2.00 42.95
C ALA A 80 -23.74 2.38 43.66
N ILE A 81 -24.84 1.79 43.25
CA ILE A 81 -26.15 1.99 43.87
C ILE A 81 -26.12 1.43 45.31
N GLU A 82 -25.61 0.20 45.51
CA GLU A 82 -25.50 -0.43 46.82
C GLU A 82 -24.66 0.42 47.82
N LYS A 83 -23.57 1.05 47.30
CA LYS A 83 -22.68 1.92 48.09
C LYS A 83 -23.15 3.38 48.18
N GLN A 84 -24.29 3.73 47.62
CA GLN A 84 -24.83 5.12 47.54
C GLN A 84 -23.77 6.12 47.00
N ALA A 85 -22.99 5.71 45.99
CA ALA A 85 -21.90 6.51 45.45
C ALA A 85 -22.42 7.64 44.54
N ASP A 86 -21.72 8.76 44.52
CA ASP A 86 -22.11 9.97 43.70
C ASP A 86 -22.02 9.77 42.20
N ASN A 87 -21.41 8.68 41.73
CA ASN A 87 -21.15 8.43 40.30
C ASN A 87 -22.20 7.56 39.61
N VAL A 88 -23.33 7.26 40.23
CA VAL A 88 -24.43 6.45 39.66
C VAL A 88 -24.92 7.02 38.33
N ASP A 89 -25.07 8.36 38.24
CA ASP A 89 -25.54 9.01 37.00
C ASP A 89 -24.55 8.92 35.86
N VAL A 90 -23.24 8.85 36.16
CA VAL A 90 -22.20 8.65 35.14
C VAL A 90 -22.31 7.26 34.52
N PHE A 91 -22.51 6.23 35.34
CA PHE A 91 -22.70 4.87 34.85
C PHE A 91 -23.99 4.73 34.02
N ARG A 92 -25.11 5.34 34.46
CA ARG A 92 -26.36 5.35 33.68
C ARG A 92 -26.20 5.99 32.32
N ARG A 93 -25.50 7.14 32.23
CA ARG A 93 -25.24 7.82 30.95
C ARG A 93 -24.35 6.97 30.04
N THR A 94 -23.32 6.32 30.60
CA THR A 94 -22.44 5.44 29.85
C THR A 94 -23.18 4.21 29.30
N ILE A 95 -24.02 3.56 30.14
CA ILE A 95 -24.86 2.43 29.73
C ILE A 95 -25.78 2.86 28.59
N LYS A 96 -26.50 3.97 28.74
CA LYS A 96 -27.39 4.50 27.68
C LYS A 96 -26.65 4.79 26.38
N SER A 97 -25.43 5.33 26.45
CA SER A 97 -24.60 5.56 25.29
C SER A 97 -24.19 4.26 24.59
N LEU A 98 -23.84 3.21 25.34
CA LEU A 98 -23.51 1.89 24.80
C LEU A 98 -24.73 1.21 24.17
N GLU A 99 -25.89 1.30 24.80
CA GLU A 99 -27.15 0.78 24.26
C GLU A 99 -27.52 1.48 22.94
N THR A 100 -27.36 2.80 22.87
CA THR A 100 -27.58 3.57 21.64
C THR A 100 -26.57 3.13 20.56
N ALA A 101 -25.30 2.95 20.91
CA ALA A 101 -24.30 2.47 19.95
C ALA A 101 -24.62 1.06 19.42
N ILE A 102 -25.12 0.16 20.27
CA ILE A 102 -25.59 -1.18 19.83
C ILE A 102 -26.77 -1.05 18.86
N ALA A 103 -27.74 -0.17 19.16
CA ALA A 103 -28.89 0.04 18.28
C ALA A 103 -28.46 0.60 16.90
N ASP A 104 -27.54 1.55 16.88
CA ASP A 104 -26.99 2.15 15.65
C ASP A 104 -26.22 1.11 14.83
N ILE A 105 -25.37 0.31 15.45
CA ILE A 105 -24.60 -0.75 14.77
C ILE A 105 -25.55 -1.86 14.25
N ASN A 106 -26.61 -2.17 14.98
CA ASN A 106 -27.63 -3.12 14.53
C ASN A 106 -28.37 -2.61 13.29
N ALA A 107 -28.70 -1.32 13.25
CA ALA A 107 -29.28 -0.68 12.08
C ALA A 107 -28.31 -0.72 10.89
N GLU A 108 -27.01 -0.50 11.12
CA GLU A 108 -25.97 -0.64 10.10
C GLU A 108 -25.91 -2.08 9.54
N ALA A 109 -25.98 -3.10 10.39
CA ALA A 109 -26.00 -4.50 9.96
C ALA A 109 -27.19 -4.81 9.05
N VAL A 110 -28.39 -4.38 9.43
CA VAL A 110 -29.62 -4.56 8.63
C VAL A 110 -29.52 -3.85 7.29
N LEU A 111 -28.97 -2.63 7.25
CA LEU A 111 -28.75 -1.90 6.00
C LEU A 111 -27.70 -2.57 5.11
N ALA A 112 -26.65 -3.13 5.69
CA ALA A 112 -25.63 -3.87 4.95
C ALA A 112 -26.25 -5.11 4.27
N GLU A 113 -27.08 -5.87 4.97
CA GLU A 113 -27.81 -7.02 4.42
C GLU A 113 -28.81 -6.61 3.34
N ALA A 114 -29.56 -5.52 3.56
CA ALA A 114 -30.49 -4.99 2.56
C ALA A 114 -29.79 -4.55 1.26
N ASN A 115 -28.52 -4.12 1.35
CA ASN A 115 -27.71 -3.71 0.22
C ASN A 115 -27.08 -4.88 -0.55
N ALA A 116 -27.24 -6.13 -0.12
CA ALA A 116 -26.65 -7.30 -0.74
C ALA A 116 -26.91 -7.38 -2.25
N ILE A 117 -28.16 -7.12 -2.67
CA ILE A 117 -28.54 -7.14 -4.09
C ILE A 117 -27.76 -6.11 -4.92
N TRP A 118 -27.50 -4.92 -4.36
CA TRP A 118 -26.75 -3.89 -5.06
C TRP A 118 -25.28 -4.27 -5.24
N ILE A 119 -24.70 -5.00 -4.28
CA ILE A 119 -23.34 -5.55 -4.38
C ILE A 119 -23.27 -6.59 -5.49
N VAL A 120 -24.27 -7.48 -5.59
CA VAL A 120 -24.37 -8.46 -6.69
C VAL A 120 -24.49 -7.76 -8.04
N LEU A 121 -25.41 -6.79 -8.16
CA LEU A 121 -25.60 -6.04 -9.41
C LEU A 121 -24.34 -5.29 -9.82
N PHE A 122 -23.65 -4.68 -8.87
CA PHE A 122 -22.36 -4.03 -9.11
C PHE A 122 -21.32 -5.05 -9.61
N GLY A 123 -21.21 -6.20 -8.96
CA GLY A 123 -20.29 -7.27 -9.36
C GLY A 123 -20.57 -7.79 -10.77
N LEU A 124 -21.85 -7.99 -11.12
CA LEU A 124 -22.26 -8.42 -12.46
C LEU A 124 -21.97 -7.35 -13.53
N ALA A 125 -22.30 -6.09 -13.24
CA ALA A 125 -22.03 -4.99 -14.16
C ALA A 125 -20.54 -4.80 -14.38
N PHE A 126 -19.74 -4.87 -13.32
CA PHE A 126 -18.29 -4.78 -13.38
C PHE A 126 -17.69 -5.94 -14.19
N LEU A 127 -18.15 -7.18 -13.93
CA LEU A 127 -17.73 -8.35 -14.70
C LEU A 127 -18.04 -8.19 -16.19
N ALA A 128 -19.25 -7.70 -16.53
CA ALA A 128 -19.64 -7.47 -17.92
C ALA A 128 -18.69 -6.46 -18.61
N VAL A 129 -18.34 -5.37 -17.92
CA VAL A 129 -17.38 -4.38 -18.42
C VAL A 129 -16.01 -5.03 -18.65
N VAL A 130 -15.51 -5.80 -17.67
CA VAL A 130 -14.22 -6.51 -17.80
C VAL A 130 -14.23 -7.44 -19.00
N LYS A 131 -15.30 -8.25 -19.17
CA LYS A 131 -15.47 -9.15 -20.31
C LYS A 131 -15.49 -8.44 -21.67
N ILE A 132 -16.09 -7.27 -21.73
CA ILE A 132 -16.09 -6.44 -22.95
C ILE A 132 -14.67 -5.94 -23.24
N VAL A 133 -13.96 -5.43 -22.23
CA VAL A 133 -12.59 -4.93 -22.38
C VAL A 133 -11.65 -6.06 -22.80
N GLU A 134 -11.75 -7.24 -22.22
CA GLU A 134 -11.01 -8.44 -22.64
C GLU A 134 -11.23 -8.75 -24.12
N GLY A 135 -12.48 -8.78 -24.57
CA GLY A 135 -12.83 -9.02 -25.97
C GLY A 135 -12.24 -8.00 -26.93
N ILE A 136 -12.19 -6.72 -26.54
CA ILE A 136 -11.67 -5.63 -27.37
C ILE A 136 -10.13 -5.68 -27.46
N ILE A 137 -9.45 -5.89 -26.33
CA ILE A 137 -7.98 -5.87 -26.26
C ILE A 137 -7.35 -7.10 -26.88
N ALA A 138 -8.04 -8.25 -26.87
CA ALA A 138 -7.50 -9.55 -27.22
C ALA A 138 -6.82 -9.60 -28.61
N ASN A 139 -7.47 -9.06 -29.63
CA ASN A 139 -6.95 -9.15 -30.99
C ASN A 139 -5.72 -8.26 -31.17
N SER A 140 -5.72 -7.06 -30.61
CA SER A 140 -4.56 -6.15 -30.65
C SER A 140 -3.37 -6.74 -29.86
N ALA A 141 -3.61 -7.31 -28.70
CA ALA A 141 -2.57 -7.96 -27.91
C ALA A 141 -1.95 -9.16 -28.66
N LEU A 142 -2.78 -9.95 -29.33
CA LEU A 142 -2.30 -11.09 -30.12
C LEU A 142 -1.50 -10.64 -31.37
N GLU A 143 -1.94 -9.57 -32.03
CA GLU A 143 -1.26 -9.01 -33.20
C GLU A 143 0.11 -8.45 -32.81
N ASN A 144 0.21 -7.73 -31.69
CA ASN A 144 1.47 -7.23 -31.18
C ASN A 144 2.44 -8.39 -30.85
N GLN A 145 1.98 -9.40 -30.12
CA GLN A 145 2.78 -10.59 -29.82
C GLN A 145 3.25 -11.30 -31.09
N PHE A 146 2.39 -11.41 -32.09
CA PHE A 146 2.76 -12.04 -33.37
C PHE A 146 3.81 -11.22 -34.13
N SER A 147 3.71 -9.89 -34.12
CA SER A 147 4.70 -9.01 -34.72
C SER A 147 6.07 -9.10 -34.02
N GLU A 148 6.09 -9.19 -32.68
CA GLU A 148 7.30 -9.42 -31.90
C GLU A 148 7.92 -10.80 -32.21
N TRP A 149 7.09 -11.85 -32.29
CA TRP A 149 7.54 -13.19 -32.65
C TRP A 149 8.11 -13.26 -34.09
N LEU A 150 7.63 -12.46 -35.02
CA LEU A 150 8.23 -12.38 -36.36
C LEU A 150 9.64 -11.81 -36.34
N SER A 151 9.93 -10.90 -35.42
CA SER A 151 11.27 -10.29 -35.23
C SER A 151 12.19 -11.18 -34.38
N ASP A 152 11.62 -11.82 -33.35
CA ASP A 152 12.34 -12.71 -32.43
C ASP A 152 11.59 -14.03 -32.23
N ARG A 153 12.10 -15.09 -32.85
CA ARG A 153 11.53 -16.44 -32.78
C ARG A 153 11.67 -17.12 -31.41
N SER A 154 12.43 -16.55 -30.47
CA SER A 154 12.52 -17.02 -29.09
C SER A 154 11.26 -16.73 -28.29
N ILE A 155 10.49 -15.74 -28.70
CA ILE A 155 9.23 -15.36 -28.06
C ILE A 155 8.19 -16.46 -28.24
N SER A 156 7.56 -16.80 -27.15
CA SER A 156 6.52 -17.83 -27.11
C SER A 156 5.26 -17.36 -27.86
N SER A 157 4.85 -18.08 -28.89
CA SER A 157 3.65 -17.77 -29.68
C SER A 157 2.77 -19.01 -29.88
N GLY A 158 1.48 -18.79 -30.11
CA GLY A 158 0.50 -19.81 -30.38
C GLY A 158 -0.05 -20.53 -29.14
N LEU A 159 -0.87 -21.54 -29.37
CA LEU A 159 -1.51 -22.34 -28.32
C LEU A 159 -0.62 -23.49 -27.86
N SER A 160 -0.62 -23.78 -26.55
CA SER A 160 0.05 -24.93 -25.97
C SER A 160 -0.86 -25.60 -24.94
N PRO A 161 -1.08 -26.92 -25.02
CA PRO A 161 -1.88 -27.64 -24.03
C PRO A 161 -1.38 -27.48 -22.60
N VAL A 162 -0.06 -27.46 -22.41
CA VAL A 162 0.57 -27.29 -21.11
C VAL A 162 0.27 -25.88 -20.53
N ARG A 163 0.44 -24.82 -21.34
CA ARG A 163 0.11 -23.46 -20.94
C ARG A 163 -1.38 -23.30 -20.64
N THR A 164 -2.23 -23.93 -21.43
CA THR A 164 -3.68 -23.92 -21.19
C THR A 164 -4.01 -24.56 -19.84
N ALA A 165 -3.42 -25.74 -19.55
CA ALA A 165 -3.64 -26.41 -18.27
C ALA A 165 -3.14 -25.59 -17.08
N ILE A 166 -1.95 -24.99 -17.20
CA ILE A 166 -1.38 -24.12 -16.15
C ILE A 166 -2.26 -22.89 -15.95
N SER A 167 -2.67 -22.21 -17.02
CA SER A 167 -3.51 -21.02 -16.94
C SER A 167 -4.89 -21.32 -16.35
N ALA A 168 -5.51 -22.40 -16.79
CA ALA A 168 -6.81 -22.83 -16.27
C ALA A 168 -6.71 -23.22 -14.78
N GLY A 169 -5.68 -24.00 -14.40
CA GLY A 169 -5.45 -24.37 -13.00
C GLY A 169 -5.18 -23.16 -12.11
N PHE A 170 -4.34 -22.23 -12.57
CA PHE A 170 -4.03 -21.00 -11.83
C PHE A 170 -5.28 -20.14 -11.60
N VAL A 171 -6.04 -19.85 -12.65
CA VAL A 171 -7.28 -19.06 -12.56
C VAL A 171 -8.31 -19.77 -11.69
N PHE A 172 -8.48 -21.08 -11.86
CA PHE A 172 -9.41 -21.88 -11.05
C PHE A 172 -9.07 -21.82 -9.56
N VAL A 173 -7.80 -21.99 -9.20
CA VAL A 173 -7.36 -21.92 -7.79
C VAL A 173 -7.61 -20.54 -7.21
N ILE A 174 -7.18 -19.48 -7.92
CA ILE A 174 -7.37 -18.11 -7.42
C ILE A 174 -8.86 -17.79 -7.23
N PHE A 175 -9.69 -18.09 -8.23
CA PHE A 175 -11.12 -17.79 -8.13
C PHE A 175 -11.77 -18.60 -7.02
N THR A 176 -11.52 -19.90 -6.94
CA THR A 176 -12.12 -20.76 -5.92
C THR A 176 -11.72 -20.34 -4.52
N VAL A 177 -10.43 -20.13 -4.27
CA VAL A 177 -9.94 -19.72 -2.94
C VAL A 177 -10.52 -18.37 -2.56
N SER A 178 -10.50 -17.38 -3.47
CA SER A 178 -11.01 -16.05 -3.20
C SER A 178 -12.52 -16.04 -2.93
N ILE A 179 -13.31 -16.76 -3.76
CA ILE A 179 -14.76 -16.84 -3.60
C ILE A 179 -15.10 -17.53 -2.27
N VAL A 180 -14.46 -18.68 -1.99
CA VAL A 180 -14.74 -19.44 -0.76
C VAL A 180 -14.35 -18.65 0.48
N HIS A 181 -13.21 -17.92 0.44
CA HIS A 181 -12.79 -17.10 1.57
C HIS A 181 -13.82 -16.01 1.93
N PHE A 182 -14.33 -15.30 0.93
CA PHE A 182 -15.25 -14.18 1.16
C PHE A 182 -16.71 -14.59 1.33
N ALA A 183 -17.14 -15.69 0.68
CA ALA A 183 -18.52 -16.18 0.80
C ALA A 183 -18.72 -17.07 2.03
N PHE A 184 -17.70 -17.79 2.46
CA PHE A 184 -17.75 -18.74 3.58
C PHE A 184 -16.59 -18.48 4.56
N PRO A 185 -16.69 -17.43 5.39
CA PRO A 185 -15.66 -17.11 6.38
C PRO A 185 -15.37 -18.32 7.27
N GLY A 186 -14.08 -18.66 7.39
CA GLY A 186 -13.65 -19.82 8.19
C GLY A 186 -13.40 -21.12 7.40
N ALA A 187 -14.01 -21.33 6.23
CA ALA A 187 -13.81 -22.55 5.43
C ALA A 187 -12.36 -22.71 4.96
N VAL A 188 -11.68 -21.60 4.66
CA VAL A 188 -10.27 -21.55 4.24
C VAL A 188 -9.43 -20.67 5.15
N ALA A 189 -9.78 -20.62 6.43
CA ALA A 189 -9.10 -19.77 7.42
C ALA A 189 -7.57 -19.99 7.44
N TRP A 190 -7.11 -21.21 7.25
CA TRP A 190 -5.70 -21.57 7.17
C TRP A 190 -4.94 -20.98 5.95
N LEU A 191 -5.68 -20.62 4.88
CA LEU A 191 -5.12 -19.86 3.73
C LEU A 191 -5.24 -18.36 3.90
N ALA A 192 -6.27 -17.91 4.61
CA ALA A 192 -6.54 -16.49 4.81
C ALA A 192 -5.62 -15.85 5.85
N THR A 193 -5.32 -16.59 6.91
CA THR A 193 -4.38 -16.17 7.94
C THR A 193 -3.01 -16.77 7.63
N PHE A 194 -2.01 -15.91 7.48
CA PHE A 194 -0.63 -16.39 7.40
C PHE A 194 -0.36 -17.27 8.63
N PRO A 195 0.20 -18.49 8.46
CA PRO A 195 0.44 -19.39 9.58
C PRO A 195 1.42 -18.74 10.56
N THR A 196 0.84 -18.05 11.55
CA THR A 196 1.59 -17.42 12.65
C THR A 196 1.81 -18.40 13.78
N ASP A 197 2.40 -19.55 13.49
CA ASP A 197 2.94 -20.38 14.55
C ASP A 197 3.99 -19.53 15.29
N GLN A 198 3.79 -19.41 16.61
CA GLN A 198 4.66 -18.61 17.47
C GLN A 198 6.13 -19.09 17.36
N THR A 199 6.34 -20.38 17.17
CA THR A 199 7.66 -20.99 17.00
C THR A 199 8.32 -20.54 15.70
N ILE A 200 7.59 -20.56 14.57
CA ILE A 200 8.08 -20.11 13.26
C ILE A 200 8.40 -18.61 13.32
N ARG A 201 7.51 -17.82 13.93
CA ARG A 201 7.71 -16.38 14.07
C ARG A 201 8.94 -16.06 14.92
N LEU A 202 9.10 -16.70 16.06
CA LEU A 202 10.27 -16.48 16.95
C LEU A 202 11.56 -16.92 16.26
N THR A 203 11.55 -18.05 15.55
CA THR A 203 12.71 -18.51 14.78
C THR A 203 13.05 -17.55 13.64
N ALA A 204 12.06 -17.04 12.91
CA ALA A 204 12.30 -16.06 11.86
C ALA A 204 12.85 -14.73 12.43
N ILE A 205 12.31 -14.26 13.56
CA ILE A 205 12.82 -13.07 14.26
C ILE A 205 14.27 -13.29 14.69
N SER A 206 14.59 -14.43 15.32
CA SER A 206 15.95 -14.73 15.78
C SER A 206 16.96 -14.85 14.65
N LEU A 207 16.56 -15.38 13.49
CA LEU A 207 17.41 -15.43 12.30
C LEU A 207 17.68 -14.03 11.74
N VAL A 208 16.66 -13.17 11.70
CA VAL A 208 16.81 -11.79 11.27
C VAL A 208 17.69 -11.01 12.25
N GLU A 209 17.49 -11.16 13.55
CA GLU A 209 18.33 -10.54 14.59
C GLU A 209 19.79 -11.01 14.49
N GLN A 210 20.02 -12.31 14.33
CA GLN A 210 21.38 -12.86 14.13
C GLN A 210 22.04 -12.32 12.85
N PHE A 211 21.27 -12.21 11.77
CA PHE A 211 21.78 -11.61 10.53
C PHE A 211 22.17 -10.14 10.74
N PHE A 212 21.31 -9.33 11.36
CA PHE A 212 21.61 -7.94 11.65
C PHE A 212 22.80 -7.79 12.61
N GLU A 213 22.90 -8.65 13.66
CA GLU A 213 24.02 -8.64 14.57
C GLU A 213 25.32 -9.04 13.85
N PHE A 214 25.28 -10.03 12.95
CA PHE A 214 26.40 -10.40 12.12
C PHE A 214 26.83 -9.24 11.22
N VAL A 215 25.90 -8.58 10.53
CA VAL A 215 26.19 -7.41 9.67
C VAL A 215 26.76 -6.26 10.50
N ARG A 216 26.18 -5.99 11.66
CA ARG A 216 26.65 -4.95 12.59
C ARG A 216 28.06 -5.23 13.08
N THR A 217 28.31 -6.45 13.56
CA THR A 217 29.60 -6.83 14.14
C THR A 217 30.71 -6.95 13.07
N SER A 218 30.39 -7.61 11.95
CA SER A 218 31.35 -7.78 10.86
C SER A 218 31.57 -6.51 10.06
N GLY A 219 30.55 -5.65 9.98
CA GLY A 219 30.60 -4.37 9.27
C GLY A 219 31.00 -3.17 10.14
N GLN A 220 31.21 -3.35 11.45
CA GLN A 220 31.43 -2.26 12.38
C GLN A 220 32.61 -1.35 11.96
N TRP A 221 33.73 -1.95 11.54
CA TRP A 221 34.89 -1.21 11.05
C TRP A 221 34.55 -0.30 9.83
N LEU A 222 33.67 -0.76 8.96
CA LEU A 222 33.22 0.01 7.79
C LEU A 222 32.33 1.18 8.22
N PHE A 223 31.35 0.92 9.09
CA PHE A 223 30.46 1.95 9.64
C PHE A 223 31.25 3.00 10.45
N ASP A 224 32.21 2.55 11.27
CA ASP A 224 33.09 3.43 12.03
C ASP A 224 33.98 4.27 11.10
N SER A 225 34.50 3.68 10.02
CA SER A 225 35.30 4.39 9.03
C SER A 225 34.52 5.45 8.27
N ILE A 226 33.25 5.12 7.86
CA ILE A 226 32.33 6.07 7.21
C ILE A 226 31.98 7.20 8.18
N SER A 227 31.61 6.84 9.41
CA SER A 227 31.24 7.81 10.46
C SER A 227 32.42 8.73 10.80
N PHE A 228 33.64 8.17 10.89
CA PHE A 228 34.86 8.93 11.08
C PHE A 228 35.12 9.90 9.91
N GLY A 229 34.99 9.41 8.66
CA GLY A 229 35.13 10.25 7.47
C GLY A 229 34.16 11.42 7.44
N ILE A 230 32.88 11.15 7.70
CA ILE A 230 31.84 12.18 7.78
C ILE A 230 32.16 13.19 8.90
N ARG A 231 32.58 12.70 10.07
CA ARG A 231 32.93 13.56 11.21
C ARG A 231 34.11 14.47 10.90
N VAL A 232 35.17 13.95 10.28
CA VAL A 232 36.33 14.75 9.88
C VAL A 232 35.94 15.85 8.90
N VAL A 233 35.10 15.53 7.93
CA VAL A 233 34.58 16.55 6.98
C VAL A 233 33.71 17.56 7.68
N LEU A 234 32.82 17.13 8.56
CA LEU A 234 31.93 18.02 9.33
C LEU A 234 32.75 18.96 10.23
N ASP A 235 33.68 18.41 11.02
CA ASP A 235 34.55 19.19 11.92
C ASP A 235 35.36 20.19 11.11
N GLY A 236 35.87 19.79 9.93
CA GLY A 236 36.60 20.69 9.02
C GLY A 236 35.73 21.84 8.49
N LEU A 237 34.47 21.55 8.12
CA LEU A 237 33.53 22.55 7.66
C LEU A 237 33.06 23.44 8.83
N GLU A 238 32.89 22.89 10.01
CA GLU A 238 32.52 23.66 11.21
C GLU A 238 33.63 24.66 11.55
N VAL A 239 34.89 24.25 11.56
CA VAL A 239 36.02 25.15 11.72
C VAL A 239 36.04 26.22 10.63
N LEU A 240 35.77 25.84 9.39
CA LEU A 240 35.76 26.77 8.26
C LEU A 240 34.65 27.81 8.38
N PHE A 241 33.42 27.40 8.72
CA PHE A 241 32.24 28.28 8.71
C PHE A 241 31.96 28.94 10.06
N VAL A 242 32.20 28.28 11.18
CA VAL A 242 31.87 28.77 12.52
C VAL A 242 33.07 29.41 13.20
N ALA A 243 34.23 28.77 13.18
CA ALA A 243 35.41 29.29 13.86
C ALA A 243 36.13 30.40 13.08
N THR A 244 35.92 30.50 11.76
CA THR A 244 36.49 31.59 10.96
C THR A 244 35.77 32.92 11.22
N PRO A 245 36.50 34.06 11.31
CA PRO A 245 35.88 35.37 11.52
C PRO A 245 34.76 35.67 10.50
N TRP A 246 33.61 36.10 10.96
CA TRP A 246 32.44 36.33 10.14
C TRP A 246 32.65 37.19 8.88
N PRO A 247 33.54 38.27 8.89
CA PRO A 247 33.72 39.07 7.70
C PRO A 247 34.38 38.27 6.54
N VAL A 248 35.24 37.30 6.88
CA VAL A 248 35.91 36.45 5.90
C VAL A 248 34.89 35.55 5.21
N ILE A 249 34.07 34.88 5.99
CA ILE A 249 32.99 33.99 5.45
C ILE A 249 31.95 34.79 4.67
N ALA A 250 31.52 35.93 5.20
CA ALA A 250 30.58 36.79 4.50
C ALA A 250 31.15 37.26 3.15
N SER A 251 32.40 37.70 3.12
CA SER A 251 33.05 38.13 1.88
C SER A 251 33.18 37.00 0.88
N PHE A 252 33.53 35.81 1.34
CA PHE A 252 33.65 34.63 0.50
C PHE A 252 32.31 34.22 -0.13
N ILE A 253 31.25 34.17 0.64
CA ILE A 253 29.88 33.84 0.14
C ILE A 253 29.39 34.89 -0.85
N ILE A 254 29.56 36.18 -0.55
CA ILE A 254 29.18 37.27 -1.44
C ILE A 254 29.99 37.20 -2.77
N LEU A 255 31.27 36.94 -2.70
CA LEU A 255 32.13 36.82 -3.87
C LEU A 255 31.71 35.60 -4.73
N LEU A 256 31.52 34.45 -4.10
CA LEU A 256 31.02 33.25 -4.82
C LEU A 256 29.68 33.51 -5.50
N THR A 257 28.75 34.16 -4.81
CA THR A 257 27.42 34.48 -5.36
C THR A 257 27.54 35.48 -6.51
N TRP A 258 28.47 36.45 -6.40
CA TRP A 258 28.73 37.40 -7.46
C TRP A 258 29.27 36.70 -8.73
N LEU A 259 30.24 35.82 -8.56
CA LEU A 259 30.86 35.11 -9.67
C LEU A 259 29.91 34.10 -10.34
N SER A 260 29.02 33.48 -9.57
CA SER A 260 28.10 32.46 -10.09
C SER A 260 26.78 33.02 -10.61
N ALA A 261 26.19 34.02 -9.97
CA ALA A 261 24.82 34.48 -10.22
C ALA A 261 24.71 36.01 -10.43
N GLY A 262 25.84 36.73 -10.43
CA GLY A 262 25.90 38.16 -10.73
C GLY A 262 25.58 39.10 -9.58
N GLN A 263 25.60 40.40 -9.87
CA GLN A 263 25.59 41.48 -8.87
C GLN A 263 24.33 41.51 -7.98
N MET A 264 23.15 41.27 -8.59
CA MET A 264 21.88 41.31 -7.84
C MET A 264 21.79 40.19 -6.82
N ALA A 265 22.27 39.00 -7.18
CA ALA A 265 22.33 37.86 -6.26
C ALA A 265 23.33 38.11 -5.13
N ALA A 266 24.49 38.71 -5.42
CA ALA A 266 25.47 39.10 -4.42
C ALA A 266 24.92 40.13 -3.42
N LEU A 267 24.17 41.12 -3.88
CA LEU A 267 23.50 42.09 -3.02
C LEU A 267 22.43 41.43 -2.13
N ALA A 268 21.64 40.56 -2.68
CA ALA A 268 20.65 39.78 -1.93
C ALA A 268 21.33 38.91 -0.86
N SER A 269 22.43 38.21 -1.19
CA SER A 269 23.22 37.42 -0.25
C SER A 269 23.81 38.27 0.85
N ALA A 270 24.36 39.44 0.52
CA ALA A 270 24.87 40.39 1.51
C ALA A 270 23.79 40.88 2.48
N ALA A 271 22.60 41.20 1.96
CA ALA A 271 21.46 41.61 2.79
C ALA A 271 20.99 40.45 3.72
N PHE A 272 20.94 39.21 3.21
CA PHE A 272 20.59 38.04 4.01
C PHE A 272 21.61 37.76 5.11
N LEU A 273 22.91 37.80 4.79
CA LEU A 273 23.99 37.59 5.76
C LEU A 273 23.99 38.69 6.84
N ALA A 274 23.75 39.93 6.45
CA ALA A 274 23.58 41.02 7.39
C ALA A 274 22.36 40.83 8.30
N TYR A 275 21.23 40.41 7.73
CA TYR A 275 20.04 40.04 8.51
C TYR A 275 20.32 38.96 9.55
N MET A 276 20.94 37.83 9.10
CA MET A 276 21.28 36.75 10.02
C MET A 276 22.25 37.16 11.13
N GLY A 277 23.22 38.01 10.80
CA GLY A 277 24.18 38.55 11.78
C GLY A 277 23.51 39.49 12.80
N LEU A 278 22.67 40.43 12.33
CA LEU A 278 21.99 41.40 13.19
C LEU A 278 20.98 40.74 14.15
N PHE A 279 20.30 39.67 13.70
CA PHE A 279 19.33 38.94 14.52
C PHE A 279 19.93 37.83 15.37
N GLY A 280 21.25 37.63 15.37
CA GLY A 280 21.94 36.64 16.19
C GLY A 280 21.81 35.18 15.67
N PHE A 281 21.43 35.01 14.40
CA PHE A 281 21.31 33.67 13.77
C PHE A 281 22.58 33.24 13.07
N TRP A 282 23.65 34.00 13.10
CA TRP A 282 24.90 33.75 12.37
C TRP A 282 25.44 32.35 12.63
N GLU A 283 25.67 31.99 13.89
CA GLU A 283 26.27 30.72 14.28
C GLU A 283 25.39 29.52 13.83
N LYS A 284 24.06 29.61 14.04
CA LYS A 284 23.14 28.56 13.60
C LYS A 284 23.12 28.40 12.08
N ALA A 285 23.16 29.51 11.35
CA ALA A 285 23.19 29.48 9.89
C ALA A 285 24.50 28.84 9.37
N MET A 286 25.62 29.16 9.96
CA MET A 286 26.94 28.60 9.58
C MET A 286 27.03 27.11 9.92
N THR A 287 26.50 26.68 11.07
CA THR A 287 26.40 25.26 11.42
C THR A 287 25.50 24.50 10.42
N THR A 288 24.38 25.09 10.02
CA THR A 288 23.50 24.49 8.99
C THR A 288 24.21 24.38 7.64
N LEU A 289 25.03 25.38 7.30
CA LEU A 289 25.81 25.37 6.05
C LEU A 289 26.90 24.28 6.07
N ALA A 290 27.55 24.08 7.24
CA ALA A 290 28.50 22.98 7.44
C ALA A 290 27.82 21.60 7.28
N LEU A 291 26.62 21.42 7.86
CA LEU A 291 25.83 20.21 7.71
C LEU A 291 25.41 19.95 6.25
N LEU A 292 24.98 20.99 5.53
CA LEU A 292 24.65 20.88 4.11
C LEU A 292 25.85 20.49 3.24
N GLY A 293 27.06 20.92 3.62
CA GLY A 293 28.29 20.57 2.93
C GLY A 293 28.72 19.11 3.13
N THR A 294 28.15 18.41 4.11
CA THR A 294 28.40 16.97 4.38
C THR A 294 27.37 16.05 3.73
N ALA A 295 26.26 16.57 3.27
CA ALA A 295 25.17 15.83 2.62
C ALA A 295 25.39 15.65 1.12
#